data_bee81786f3fc9e3bf056d0ccbe15ea53
#
_entry.id   bee81786f3fc9e3bf056d0ccbe15ea53
#
_cell.length_a   1.000
_cell.length_b   1.000
_cell.length_c   1.000
_cell.angle_alpha   90.00
_cell.angle_beta   90.00
_cell.angle_gamma   90.00
#
_symmetry.space_group_name_H-M   'P 1'
#
loop_
_entity.id
_entity.type
_entity.pdbx_description
1 polymer ?
#
loop_
_entity_poly.entity_id
_entity_poly.type
_entity_poly.pdbx_seq_one_letter_code
_entity_poly.pdbx_strand_id
1 'polypeptide(L)'
;MVITMFISIIFNAFAIPYQNDVGNIILLFLFFVLANASLGMALSAMVREEILALDLALFYNSPAFIFSGFTFPIMGMPFFDQVWAQFIPYTHFLHAFFKLYQMGTSLAVVQRELCVLGAFIVVGLVTIFVAMLPEKQLIHSAKLSLTES
;
A
#
# COMPACT_ATOMS: atom_id res chain seq x y z
N MET A 1 16.10 -3.22 -3.82
CA MET A 1 17.11 -3.33 -4.89
C MET A 1 16.53 -3.00 -6.28
N VAL A 2 15.49 -3.67 -6.79
CA VAL A 2 14.90 -3.39 -8.12
C VAL A 2 14.37 -1.95 -8.25
N ILE A 3 13.63 -1.45 -7.26
CA ILE A 3 13.06 -0.10 -7.25
C ILE A 3 14.17 0.97 -7.27
N THR A 4 15.22 0.79 -6.50
CA THR A 4 16.35 1.72 -6.44
C THR A 4 17.13 1.75 -7.76
N MET A 5 17.33 0.59 -8.40
CA MET A 5 17.91 0.51 -9.74
C MET A 5 17.03 1.18 -10.79
N PHE A 6 15.71 0.93 -10.75
CA PHE A 6 14.76 1.50 -11.71
C PHE A 6 14.69 3.02 -11.60
N ILE A 7 14.62 3.56 -10.38
CA ILE A 7 14.68 5.01 -10.12
C ILE A 7 16.01 5.59 -10.61
N SER A 8 17.15 4.96 -10.27
CA SER A 8 18.47 5.44 -10.67
C SER A 8 18.64 5.46 -12.18
N ILE A 9 18.15 4.43 -12.91
CA ILE A 9 18.20 4.37 -14.37
C ILE A 9 17.33 5.44 -15.00
N ILE A 10 16.09 5.64 -14.55
CA ILE A 10 15.19 6.66 -15.08
C ILE A 10 15.76 8.06 -14.87
N PHE A 11 16.23 8.38 -13.67
CA PHE A 11 16.77 9.70 -13.38
C PHE A 11 18.07 10.00 -14.12
N ASN A 12 18.97 9.01 -14.30
CA ASN A 12 20.22 9.20 -15.05
C ASN A 12 20.01 9.20 -16.57
N ALA A 13 19.13 8.33 -17.11
CA ALA A 13 18.94 8.19 -18.55
C ALA A 13 18.14 9.35 -19.17
N PHE A 14 17.20 9.92 -18.41
CA PHE A 14 16.33 10.98 -18.94
C PHE A 14 16.73 12.39 -18.52
N ALA A 15 17.81 12.56 -17.70
CA ALA A 15 18.31 13.86 -17.24
C ALA A 15 17.15 14.81 -16.77
N ILE A 16 16.15 14.26 -16.10
CA ILE A 16 14.95 15.00 -15.74
C ILE A 16 15.32 16.03 -14.67
N PRO A 17 15.07 17.34 -14.89
CA PRO A 17 15.40 18.37 -13.93
C PRO A 17 14.58 18.17 -12.66
N TYR A 18 15.24 17.71 -11.63
CA TYR A 18 14.65 17.43 -10.34
C TYR A 18 14.71 18.67 -9.46
N GLN A 19 13.55 19.20 -9.11
CA GLN A 19 13.45 20.42 -8.29
C GLN A 19 13.34 20.17 -6.79
N ASN A 20 13.17 18.89 -6.37
CA ASN A 20 12.95 18.56 -4.97
C ASN A 20 13.99 17.56 -4.43
N ASP A 21 14.02 17.39 -3.12
CA ASP A 21 14.96 16.48 -2.47
C ASP A 21 14.64 15.00 -2.79
N VAL A 22 15.60 14.27 -3.36
CA VAL A 22 15.46 12.83 -3.72
C VAL A 22 15.01 11.99 -2.51
N GLY A 23 15.42 12.41 -1.30
CA GLY A 23 15.02 11.78 -0.05
C GLY A 23 13.51 11.74 0.15
N ASN A 24 12.80 12.78 -0.26
CA ASN A 24 11.34 12.88 -0.11
C ASN A 24 10.61 11.88 -1.01
N ILE A 25 11.10 11.66 -2.21
CA ILE A 25 10.54 10.66 -3.12
C ILE A 25 10.83 9.24 -2.62
N ILE A 26 12.05 8.98 -2.16
CA ILE A 26 12.41 7.67 -1.58
C ILE A 26 11.52 7.37 -0.37
N LEU A 27 11.29 8.35 0.50
CA LEU A 27 10.40 8.23 1.64
C LEU A 27 8.97 7.86 1.21
N LEU A 28 8.43 8.56 0.20
CA LEU A 28 7.10 8.28 -0.33
C LEU A 28 6.98 6.86 -0.90
N PHE A 29 7.99 6.41 -1.66
CA PHE A 29 8.04 5.04 -2.19
C PHE A 29 8.13 4.00 -1.07
N LEU A 30 8.89 4.28 0.00
CA LEU A 30 8.99 3.40 1.15
C LEU A 30 7.62 3.20 1.82
N PHE A 31 6.89 4.29 2.09
CA PHE A 31 5.54 4.24 2.64
C PHE A 31 4.58 3.47 1.74
N PHE A 32 4.66 3.68 0.44
CA PHE A 32 3.83 2.97 -0.53
C PHE A 32 4.09 1.46 -0.55
N VAL A 33 5.36 1.05 -0.57
CA VAL A 33 5.75 -0.37 -0.54
C VAL A 33 5.30 -1.01 0.77
N LEU A 34 5.51 -0.34 1.91
CA LEU A 34 5.07 -0.84 3.22
C LEU A 34 3.55 -0.96 3.31
N ALA A 35 2.80 0.01 2.79
CA ALA A 35 1.34 -0.04 2.77
C ALA A 35 0.82 -1.24 1.95
N ASN A 36 1.36 -1.45 0.76
CA ASN A 36 0.96 -2.59 -0.07
C ASN A 36 1.39 -3.94 0.53
N ALA A 37 2.60 -4.01 1.09
CA ALA A 37 3.09 -5.22 1.75
C ALA A 37 2.23 -5.59 2.97
N SER A 38 1.87 -4.61 3.81
CA SER A 38 1.02 -4.84 4.99
C SER A 38 -0.39 -5.29 4.61
N LEU A 39 -0.98 -4.72 3.55
CA LEU A 39 -2.30 -5.14 3.04
C LEU A 39 -2.24 -6.55 2.43
N GLY A 40 -1.21 -6.87 1.65
CA GLY A 40 -1.01 -8.20 1.09
C GLY A 40 -0.88 -9.28 2.17
N MET A 41 -0.07 -9.01 3.20
CA MET A 41 0.07 -9.91 4.34
C MET A 41 -1.25 -10.02 5.14
N ALA A 42 -2.00 -8.93 5.30
CA ALA A 42 -3.30 -8.94 5.96
C ALA A 42 -4.32 -9.82 5.21
N LEU A 43 -4.40 -9.71 3.89
CA LEU A 43 -5.24 -10.58 3.05
C LEU A 43 -4.84 -12.04 3.19
N SER A 44 -3.55 -12.35 3.13
CA SER A 44 -3.04 -13.72 3.31
C SER A 44 -3.33 -14.28 4.71
N ALA A 45 -3.31 -13.45 5.75
CA ALA A 45 -3.64 -13.87 7.10
C ALA A 45 -5.14 -14.12 7.32
N MET A 46 -6.01 -13.43 6.58
CA MET A 46 -7.48 -13.60 6.66
C MET A 46 -7.97 -14.81 5.89
N VAL A 47 -7.32 -15.16 4.79
CA VAL A 47 -7.76 -16.22 3.88
C VAL A 47 -6.82 -17.40 4.01
N ARG A 48 -7.35 -18.55 4.44
CA ARG A 48 -6.55 -19.78 4.67
C ARG A 48 -6.13 -20.48 3.38
N GLU A 49 -6.87 -20.26 2.29
CA GLU A 49 -6.57 -20.85 0.99
C GLU A 49 -5.72 -19.89 0.16
N GLU A 50 -4.52 -20.33 -0.21
CA GLU A 50 -3.54 -19.52 -0.96
C GLU A 50 -4.09 -19.05 -2.31
N ILE A 51 -4.83 -19.91 -3.03
CA ILE A 51 -5.42 -19.59 -4.33
C ILE A 51 -6.46 -18.49 -4.18
N LEU A 52 -7.35 -18.59 -3.19
CA LEU A 52 -8.39 -17.59 -2.94
C LEU A 52 -7.77 -16.24 -2.51
N ALA A 53 -6.72 -16.27 -1.68
CA ALA A 53 -6.01 -15.05 -1.29
C ALA A 53 -5.37 -14.36 -2.50
N LEU A 54 -4.80 -15.12 -3.42
CA LEU A 54 -4.22 -14.60 -4.65
C LEU A 54 -5.28 -13.99 -5.56
N ASP A 55 -6.41 -14.68 -5.75
CA ASP A 55 -7.53 -14.19 -6.58
C ASP A 55 -8.12 -12.90 -6.02
N LEU A 56 -8.30 -12.80 -4.70
CA LEU A 56 -8.76 -11.57 -4.04
C LEU A 56 -7.75 -10.41 -4.21
N ALA A 57 -6.46 -10.70 -4.09
CA ALA A 57 -5.41 -9.70 -4.30
C ALA A 57 -5.40 -9.20 -5.76
N LEU A 58 -5.56 -10.09 -6.74
CA LEU A 58 -5.68 -9.73 -8.15
C LEU A 58 -6.94 -8.92 -8.43
N PHE A 59 -8.09 -9.34 -7.87
CA PHE A 59 -9.36 -8.63 -8.00
C PHE A 59 -9.30 -7.22 -7.41
N TYR A 60 -8.59 -7.05 -6.29
CA TYR A 60 -8.39 -5.73 -5.68
C TYR A 60 -7.42 -4.85 -6.49
N ASN A 61 -6.29 -5.40 -6.95
CA ASN A 61 -5.27 -4.64 -7.66
C ASN A 61 -5.66 -4.28 -9.10
N SER A 62 -6.44 -5.12 -9.78
CA SER A 62 -6.82 -4.89 -11.18
C SER A 62 -7.60 -3.59 -11.39
N PRO A 63 -8.67 -3.28 -10.64
CA PRO A 63 -9.36 -2.00 -10.74
C PRO A 63 -8.57 -0.84 -10.10
N ALA A 64 -7.64 -1.12 -9.18
CA ALA A 64 -6.86 -0.09 -8.51
C ALA A 64 -6.08 0.79 -9.50
N PHE A 65 -5.55 0.23 -10.56
CA PHE A 65 -4.84 0.97 -11.59
C PHE A 65 -5.78 1.91 -12.38
N ILE A 66 -7.00 1.48 -12.68
CA ILE A 66 -7.98 2.26 -13.43
C ILE A 66 -8.51 3.42 -12.58
N PHE A 67 -8.88 3.13 -11.33
CA PHE A 67 -9.52 4.09 -10.42
C PHE A 67 -8.54 5.00 -9.67
N SER A 68 -7.24 4.76 -9.79
CA SER A 68 -6.20 5.58 -9.13
C SER A 68 -6.11 7.02 -9.65
N GLY A 69 -6.79 7.34 -10.75
CA GLY A 69 -6.72 8.65 -11.41
C GLY A 69 -5.58 8.77 -12.43
N PHE A 70 -4.83 7.70 -12.67
CA PHE A 70 -3.79 7.69 -13.71
C PHE A 70 -4.38 7.65 -15.11
N THR A 71 -5.40 6.83 -15.33
CA THR A 71 -6.04 6.64 -16.65
C THR A 71 -7.14 7.66 -16.90
N PHE A 72 -7.94 7.98 -15.86
CA PHE A 72 -9.01 8.95 -15.94
C PHE A 72 -8.95 9.93 -14.75
N PRO A 73 -9.19 11.25 -14.97
CA PRO A 73 -9.26 12.21 -13.87
C PRO A 73 -10.36 11.82 -12.89
N ILE A 74 -10.04 11.75 -11.60
CA ILE A 74 -10.99 11.35 -10.54
C ILE A 74 -12.25 12.23 -10.55
N MET A 75 -12.12 13.50 -10.91
CA MET A 75 -13.27 14.45 -11.01
C MET A 75 -14.30 14.07 -12.10
N GLY A 76 -13.93 13.28 -13.10
CA GLY A 76 -14.81 12.79 -14.16
C GLY A 76 -15.47 11.44 -13.84
N MET A 77 -15.13 10.82 -12.72
CA MET A 77 -15.67 9.52 -12.34
C MET A 77 -17.03 9.65 -11.60
N PRO A 78 -17.93 8.64 -11.71
CA PRO A 78 -19.11 8.55 -10.87
C PRO A 78 -18.75 8.59 -9.38
N PHE A 79 -19.68 9.04 -8.55
CA PHE A 79 -19.45 9.18 -7.10
C PHE A 79 -18.98 7.89 -6.43
N PHE A 80 -19.51 6.74 -6.85
CA PHE A 80 -19.12 5.43 -6.32
C PHE A 80 -17.64 5.12 -6.57
N ASP A 81 -17.15 5.40 -7.78
CA ASP A 81 -15.77 5.15 -8.18
C ASP A 81 -14.80 6.08 -7.44
N GLN A 82 -15.22 7.34 -7.19
CA GLN A 82 -14.45 8.29 -6.39
C GLN A 82 -14.26 7.80 -4.95
N VAL A 83 -15.32 7.25 -4.34
CA VAL A 83 -15.27 6.66 -2.99
C VAL A 83 -14.35 5.44 -2.98
N TRP A 84 -14.50 4.55 -3.98
CA TRP A 84 -13.64 3.36 -4.11
C TRP A 84 -12.16 3.74 -4.24
N ALA A 85 -11.85 4.77 -5.03
CA ALA A 85 -10.49 5.26 -5.21
C ALA A 85 -9.81 5.69 -3.88
N GLN A 86 -10.57 6.14 -2.88
CA GLN A 86 -10.03 6.50 -1.56
C GLN A 86 -9.54 5.30 -0.75
N PHE A 87 -10.05 4.10 -1.00
CA PHE A 87 -9.61 2.86 -0.35
C PHE A 87 -8.37 2.24 -0.99
N ILE A 88 -7.84 2.86 -2.04
CA ILE A 88 -6.68 2.36 -2.78
C ILE A 88 -5.43 3.14 -2.40
N PRO A 89 -4.39 2.51 -1.78
CA PRO A 89 -3.14 3.20 -1.43
C PRO A 89 -2.45 3.85 -2.64
N TYR A 90 -2.60 3.24 -3.81
CA TYR A 90 -2.01 3.73 -5.06
C TYR A 90 -2.53 5.12 -5.46
N THR A 91 -3.79 5.44 -5.19
CA THR A 91 -4.37 6.78 -5.43
C THR A 91 -3.66 7.86 -4.63
N HIS A 92 -3.45 7.61 -3.33
CA HIS A 92 -2.77 8.56 -2.44
C HIS A 92 -1.28 8.69 -2.79
N PHE A 93 -0.65 7.58 -3.17
CA PHE A 93 0.71 7.60 -3.66
C PHE A 93 0.85 8.47 -4.92
N LEU A 94 -0.02 8.27 -5.93
CA LEU A 94 0.02 9.06 -7.16
C LEU A 94 -0.21 10.56 -6.91
N HIS A 95 -1.18 10.92 -6.07
CA HIS A 95 -1.43 12.32 -5.72
C HIS A 95 -0.20 12.95 -5.04
N ALA A 96 0.44 12.25 -4.11
CA ALA A 96 1.65 12.73 -3.46
C ALA A 96 2.82 12.81 -4.45
N PHE A 97 2.97 11.81 -5.30
CA PHE A 97 4.02 11.76 -6.32
C PHE A 97 3.92 12.92 -7.31
N PHE A 98 2.73 13.19 -7.86
CA PHE A 98 2.53 14.32 -8.77
C PHE A 98 2.79 15.67 -8.11
N LYS A 99 2.37 15.86 -6.86
CA LYS A 99 2.65 17.09 -6.10
C LYS A 99 4.14 17.28 -5.86
N LEU A 100 4.85 16.25 -5.43
CA LEU A 100 6.30 16.31 -5.20
C LEU A 100 7.08 16.48 -6.49
N TYR A 101 6.71 15.73 -7.53
CA TYR A 101 7.48 15.66 -8.76
C TYR A 101 7.21 16.84 -9.70
N GLN A 102 5.92 17.15 -9.99
CA GLN A 102 5.55 18.18 -10.97
C GLN A 102 5.50 19.58 -10.35
N MET A 103 5.06 19.70 -9.08
CA MET A 103 4.88 21.00 -8.44
C MET A 103 6.07 21.40 -7.58
N GLY A 104 7.07 20.52 -7.36
CA GLY A 104 8.23 20.83 -6.52
C GLY A 104 7.86 21.19 -5.07
N THR A 105 6.70 20.73 -4.58
CA THR A 105 6.16 21.10 -3.27
C THR A 105 6.93 20.44 -2.14
N SER A 106 6.94 21.07 -0.96
CA SER A 106 7.56 20.51 0.23
C SER A 106 6.75 19.35 0.81
N LEU A 107 7.39 18.50 1.65
CA LEU A 107 6.73 17.39 2.37
C LEU A 107 5.49 17.83 3.17
N ALA A 108 5.45 19.07 3.64
CA ALA A 108 4.31 19.61 4.38
C ALA A 108 3.00 19.57 3.56
N VAL A 109 3.08 19.72 2.24
CA VAL A 109 1.90 19.72 1.35
C VAL A 109 1.37 18.31 1.11
N VAL A 110 2.24 17.30 1.16
CA VAL A 110 1.88 15.88 0.95
C VAL A 110 1.73 15.10 2.25
N GLN A 111 1.79 15.80 3.39
CA GLN A 111 1.67 15.19 4.71
C GLN A 111 0.35 14.41 4.87
N ARG A 112 -0.75 14.93 4.30
CA ARG A 112 -2.05 14.23 4.33
C ARG A 112 -1.96 12.87 3.65
N GLU A 113 -1.39 12.78 2.47
CA GLU A 113 -1.24 11.55 1.70
C GLU A 113 -0.31 10.57 2.41
N LEU A 114 0.77 11.05 3.02
CA LEU A 114 1.66 10.23 3.83
C LEU A 114 0.95 9.68 5.09
N CYS A 115 0.12 10.48 5.76
CA CYS A 115 -0.68 10.03 6.89
C CYS A 115 -1.68 8.93 6.48
N VAL A 116 -2.31 9.07 5.32
CA VAL A 116 -3.23 8.04 4.81
C VAL A 116 -2.49 6.75 4.48
N LEU A 117 -1.33 6.82 3.82
CA LEU A 117 -0.49 5.64 3.58
C LEU A 117 -0.04 5.01 4.90
N GLY A 118 0.32 5.81 5.90
CA GLY A 118 0.62 5.34 7.26
C GLY A 118 -0.57 4.62 7.92
N ALA A 119 -1.79 5.15 7.74
CA ALA A 119 -3.00 4.51 8.25
C ALA A 119 -3.22 3.12 7.60
N PHE A 120 -2.98 2.97 6.30
CA PHE A 120 -3.02 1.66 5.63
C PHE A 120 -2.02 0.67 6.22
N ILE A 121 -0.80 1.10 6.53
CA ILE A 121 0.20 0.27 7.20
C ILE A 121 -0.32 -0.21 8.55
N VAL A 122 -0.84 0.71 9.38
CA VAL A 122 -1.36 0.38 10.71
C VAL A 122 -2.53 -0.58 10.62
N VAL A 123 -3.50 -0.33 9.73
CA VAL A 123 -4.66 -1.22 9.51
C VAL A 123 -4.19 -2.62 9.10
N GLY A 124 -3.24 -2.71 8.15
CA GLY A 124 -2.68 -3.99 7.72
C GLY A 124 -2.01 -4.75 8.88
N LEU A 125 -1.18 -4.08 9.68
CA LEU A 125 -0.50 -4.68 10.83
C LEU A 125 -1.49 -5.13 11.92
N VAL A 126 -2.51 -4.32 12.22
CA VAL A 126 -3.57 -4.68 13.18
C VAL A 126 -4.33 -5.91 12.71
N THR A 127 -4.67 -5.99 11.43
CA THR A 127 -5.36 -7.15 10.85
C THR A 127 -4.52 -8.42 10.98
N ILE A 128 -3.21 -8.34 10.70
CA ILE A 128 -2.29 -9.48 10.88
C ILE A 128 -2.26 -9.90 12.36
N PHE A 129 -2.13 -8.93 13.27
CA PHE A 129 -2.07 -9.22 14.70
C PHE A 129 -3.35 -9.90 15.18
N VAL A 130 -4.52 -9.40 14.79
CA VAL A 130 -5.83 -9.99 15.14
C VAL A 130 -5.98 -11.39 14.55
N ALA A 131 -5.56 -11.62 13.31
CA ALA A 131 -5.62 -12.93 12.67
C ALA A 131 -4.72 -13.99 13.33
N MET A 132 -3.61 -13.58 13.95
CA MET A 132 -2.69 -14.48 14.65
C MET A 132 -3.14 -14.86 16.08
N LEU A 133 -4.06 -14.09 16.69
CA LEU A 133 -4.52 -14.34 18.06
C LEU A 133 -5.23 -15.69 18.25
N PRO A 134 -6.20 -16.12 17.40
CA PRO A 134 -6.91 -17.37 17.57
C PRO A 134 -6.01 -18.59 17.40
N GLU A 135 -4.98 -18.52 16.56
CA GLU A 135 -4.04 -19.61 16.34
C GLU A 135 -3.22 -19.94 17.59
N LYS A 136 -2.75 -18.93 18.31
CA LYS A 136 -2.01 -19.11 19.58
C LYS A 136 -2.86 -19.78 20.67
N GLN A 137 -4.15 -19.48 20.72
CA GLN A 137 -5.05 -20.10 21.69
C GLN A 137 -5.29 -21.58 21.40
N LEU A 138 -5.45 -21.95 20.11
CA LEU A 138 -5.64 -23.35 19.70
C LEU A 138 -4.39 -24.19 20.00
N ILE A 139 -3.20 -23.68 19.71
CA ILE A 139 -1.93 -24.37 20.00
C ILE A 139 -1.75 -24.53 21.52
N HIS A 140 -2.11 -23.52 22.32
CA HIS A 140 -2.00 -23.60 23.77
C HIS A 140 -2.98 -24.63 24.37
N SER A 141 -4.21 -24.68 23.89
CA SER A 141 -5.23 -25.65 24.31
C SER A 141 -4.85 -27.10 23.95
N ALA A 142 -4.33 -27.30 22.72
CA ALA A 142 -3.85 -28.59 22.28
C ALA A 142 -2.65 -29.10 23.11
N LYS A 143 -1.77 -28.18 23.52
CA LYS A 143 -0.60 -28.53 24.34
C LYS A 143 -0.98 -28.93 25.78
N LEU A 144 -2.02 -28.29 26.34
CA LEU A 144 -2.55 -28.62 27.65
C LEU A 144 -3.22 -30.01 27.64
N SER A 145 -4.00 -30.34 26.61
CA SER A 145 -4.64 -31.62 26.49
C SER A 145 -3.67 -32.80 26.34
N LEU A 146 -2.49 -32.58 25.78
CA LEU A 146 -1.44 -33.60 25.66
C LEU A 146 -0.64 -33.82 26.97
N THR A 147 -0.67 -32.86 27.90
CA THR A 147 0.00 -32.98 29.19
C THR A 147 -0.89 -33.64 30.27
N GLU A 148 -2.20 -33.76 30.03
CA GLU A 148 -3.15 -34.37 30.95
C GLU A 148 -3.44 -35.84 30.63
N SER A 149 -2.91 -36.40 29.53
CA SER A 149 -3.03 -37.80 29.14
C SER A 149 -1.75 -38.58 29.45
#